data_373e927858d031874b9b3b7a459455ff
#
_entry.id   373e927858d031874b9b3b7a459455ff
#
_cell.length_a   1.000
_cell.length_b   1.000
_cell.length_c   1.000
_cell.angle_alpha   90.00
_cell.angle_beta   90.00
_cell.angle_gamma   90.00
#
_symmetry.space_group_name_H-M   'P 1'
#
loop_
_entity.id
_entity.type
_entity.pdbx_description
1 polymer ?
#
loop_
_entity_poly.entity_id
_entity_poly.type
_entity_poly.pdbx_seq_one_letter_code
_entity_poly.pdbx_strand_id
1 'polypeptide(L)'
;MLAPQDFSQVTRRRILTLILASAGTGVFWGLGLPLPFLFGPMAACLIAALSHVPIKGFGQVSVAARTILGVAVGASITPALFHQLPQMALSVALVPVFIALIGLIGVPFFRHVWGFDVPTAFYAAMPGGLQDMVLFGAEAGGDPRALSLIHATRVLIIVTLAPAFLTLAYGAGLTNPIG
;
A
#
# COMPACT_ATOMS: atom_id res chain seq x y z
N MET A 1 -17.62 26.55 8.12
CA MET A 1 -17.25 27.35 6.93
C MET A 1 -15.81 27.00 6.60
N LEU A 2 -15.57 26.13 5.61
CA LEU A 2 -14.23 25.79 5.13
C LEU A 2 -13.76 26.96 4.23
N ALA A 3 -12.66 27.58 4.60
CA ALA A 3 -12.05 28.63 3.78
C ALA A 3 -11.82 28.12 2.35
N PRO A 4 -12.04 28.94 1.31
CA PRO A 4 -11.78 28.55 -0.07
C PRO A 4 -10.29 28.19 -0.21
N GLN A 5 -10.01 26.92 -0.37
CA GLN A 5 -8.64 26.48 -0.66
C GLN A 5 -8.26 27.08 -2.01
N ASP A 6 -7.24 27.92 -1.99
CA ASP A 6 -6.72 28.59 -3.18
C ASP A 6 -6.38 27.53 -4.23
N PHE A 7 -7.13 27.51 -5.32
CA PHE A 7 -7.05 26.50 -6.38
C PHE A 7 -5.60 26.38 -6.92
N SER A 8 -4.88 27.51 -6.91
CA SER A 8 -3.46 27.57 -7.32
C SER A 8 -2.56 26.76 -6.36
N GLN A 9 -2.79 26.80 -5.07
CA GLN A 9 -2.02 26.09 -4.06
C GLN A 9 -2.23 24.55 -4.17
N VAL A 10 -3.46 24.14 -4.42
CA VAL A 10 -3.79 22.71 -4.61
C VAL A 10 -3.10 22.16 -5.87
N THR A 11 -3.15 22.92 -6.97
CA THR A 11 -2.53 22.54 -8.23
C THR A 11 -1.00 22.47 -8.09
N ARG A 12 -0.38 23.46 -7.45
CA ARG A 12 1.07 23.49 -7.18
C ARG A 12 1.52 22.28 -6.37
N ARG A 13 0.79 21.91 -5.32
CA ARG A 13 1.10 20.73 -4.50
C ARG A 13 0.97 19.42 -5.27
N ARG A 14 -0.01 19.30 -6.17
CA ARG A 14 -0.16 18.15 -7.06
C ARG A 14 0.98 18.04 -8.07
N ILE A 15 1.36 19.15 -8.69
CA ILE A 15 2.50 19.20 -9.62
C ILE A 15 3.79 18.79 -8.89
N LEU A 16 4.00 19.29 -7.68
CA LEU A 16 5.14 18.90 -6.85
C LEU A 16 5.15 17.40 -6.56
N THR A 17 3.99 16.83 -6.24
CA THR A 17 3.85 15.37 -6.05
C THR A 17 4.23 14.60 -7.31
N LEU A 18 3.82 15.05 -8.51
CA LEU A 18 4.19 14.41 -9.78
C LEU A 18 5.70 14.48 -10.03
N ILE A 19 6.29 15.65 -9.83
CA ILE A 19 7.74 15.84 -10.02
C ILE A 19 8.52 14.91 -9.09
N LEU A 20 8.16 14.84 -7.81
CA LEU A 20 8.81 13.97 -6.84
C LEU A 20 8.61 12.50 -7.18
N ALA A 21 7.41 12.09 -7.58
CA ALA A 21 7.12 10.73 -8.00
C ALA A 21 7.93 10.32 -9.23
N SER A 22 8.00 11.20 -10.24
CA SER A 22 8.77 10.96 -11.47
C SER A 22 10.28 10.91 -11.19
N ALA A 23 10.79 11.80 -10.34
CA ALA A 23 12.18 11.81 -9.93
C ALA A 23 12.54 10.51 -9.18
N GLY A 24 11.68 10.06 -8.26
CA GLY A 24 11.86 8.79 -7.55
C GLY A 24 11.89 7.60 -8.50
N THR A 25 10.98 7.56 -9.49
CA THR A 25 11.00 6.53 -10.53
C THR A 25 12.31 6.55 -11.32
N GLY A 26 12.76 7.74 -11.74
CA GLY A 26 14.02 7.90 -12.48
C GLY A 26 15.24 7.42 -11.71
N VAL A 27 15.31 7.74 -10.41
CA VAL A 27 16.40 7.27 -9.53
C VAL A 27 16.39 5.75 -9.39
N PHE A 28 15.23 5.15 -9.12
CA PHE A 28 15.11 3.70 -8.98
C PHE A 28 15.44 2.98 -10.29
N TRP A 29 15.01 3.52 -11.41
CA TRP A 29 15.37 2.97 -12.74
C TRP A 29 16.85 3.06 -13.00
N GLY A 30 17.47 4.22 -12.78
CA GLY A 30 18.91 4.43 -13.00
C GLY A 30 19.79 3.56 -12.09
N LEU A 31 19.30 3.19 -10.91
CA LEU A 31 20.00 2.29 -9.99
C LEU A 31 19.71 0.80 -10.24
N GLY A 32 18.87 0.44 -11.22
CA GLY A 32 18.49 -0.94 -11.50
C GLY A 32 17.70 -1.61 -10.38
N LEU A 33 16.98 -0.82 -9.58
CA LEU A 33 16.21 -1.34 -8.45
C LEU A 33 14.91 -2.01 -8.93
N PRO A 34 14.39 -3.03 -8.22
CA PRO A 34 13.19 -3.73 -8.62
C PRO A 34 11.97 -2.79 -8.59
N LEU A 35 11.05 -3.00 -9.55
CA LEU A 35 9.76 -2.31 -9.66
C LEU A 35 9.85 -0.76 -9.52
N PRO A 36 10.66 -0.09 -10.35
CA PRO A 36 10.95 1.35 -10.22
C PRO A 36 9.69 2.23 -10.28
N PHE A 37 8.68 1.83 -11.05
CA PHE A 37 7.42 2.55 -11.18
C PHE A 37 6.52 2.47 -9.93
N LEU A 38 6.75 1.49 -9.07
CA LEU A 38 6.00 1.32 -7.82
C LEU A 38 6.77 1.93 -6.65
N PHE A 39 8.03 1.55 -6.49
CA PHE A 39 8.84 1.90 -5.31
C PHE A 39 9.46 3.28 -5.40
N GLY A 40 9.85 3.70 -6.59
CA GLY A 40 10.41 5.03 -6.81
C GLY A 40 9.48 6.16 -6.35
N PRO A 41 8.25 6.25 -6.86
CA PRO A 41 7.28 7.24 -6.41
C PRO A 41 6.95 7.14 -4.93
N MET A 42 6.82 5.91 -4.40
CA MET A 42 6.45 5.68 -3.00
C MET A 42 7.55 6.16 -2.06
N ALA A 43 8.81 5.80 -2.32
CA ALA A 43 9.95 6.23 -1.52
C ALA A 43 10.14 7.76 -1.58
N ALA A 44 10.06 8.35 -2.76
CA ALA A 44 10.20 9.80 -2.93
C ALA A 44 9.09 10.58 -2.20
N CYS A 45 7.83 10.14 -2.32
CA CYS A 45 6.72 10.77 -1.61
C CYS A 45 6.80 10.55 -0.10
N LEU A 46 7.29 9.40 0.36
CA LEU A 46 7.51 9.15 1.79
C LEU A 46 8.58 10.09 2.35
N ILE A 47 9.74 10.19 1.70
CA ILE A 47 10.82 11.11 2.10
C ILE A 47 10.31 12.55 2.13
N ALA A 48 9.56 12.96 1.10
CA ALA A 48 8.96 14.30 1.06
C ALA A 48 7.97 14.53 2.20
N ALA A 49 7.15 13.55 2.53
CA ALA A 49 6.20 13.63 3.65
C ALA A 49 6.92 13.72 5.00
N LEU A 50 7.97 12.94 5.21
CA LEU A 50 8.81 13.01 6.42
C LEU A 50 9.56 14.34 6.52
N SER A 51 9.92 14.94 5.39
CA SER A 51 10.54 16.28 5.30
C SER A 51 9.51 17.42 5.39
N HIS A 52 8.25 17.12 5.75
CA HIS A 52 7.15 18.09 5.85
C HIS A 52 6.86 18.87 4.55
N VAL A 53 7.26 18.33 3.39
CA VAL A 53 6.94 18.94 2.09
C VAL A 53 5.42 18.82 1.84
N PRO A 54 4.72 19.93 1.50
CA PRO A 54 3.27 19.92 1.34
C PRO A 54 2.86 19.24 0.02
N ILE A 55 2.83 17.92 0.01
CA ILE A 55 2.35 17.10 -1.11
C ILE A 55 0.84 16.88 -1.02
N LYS A 56 0.18 16.66 -2.17
CA LYS A 56 -1.25 16.37 -2.24
C LYS A 56 -1.55 15.30 -3.30
N GLY A 57 -2.33 14.30 -2.92
CA GLY A 57 -2.76 13.24 -3.82
C GLY A 57 -3.81 13.71 -4.85
N PHE A 58 -4.06 12.85 -5.85
CA PHE A 58 -4.92 13.14 -7.01
C PHE A 58 -6.37 12.68 -6.85
N GLY A 59 -6.87 12.46 -5.63
CA GLY A 59 -8.28 12.19 -5.34
C GLY A 59 -9.02 11.36 -6.41
N GLN A 60 -9.83 12.01 -7.24
CA GLN A 60 -10.63 11.33 -8.27
C GLN A 60 -9.81 10.58 -9.32
N VAL A 61 -8.63 11.07 -9.70
CA VAL A 61 -7.74 10.36 -10.63
C VAL A 61 -7.25 9.05 -10.02
N SER A 62 -6.98 9.04 -8.72
CA SER A 62 -6.62 7.81 -7.99
C SER A 62 -7.78 6.81 -7.95
N VAL A 63 -9.01 7.28 -7.81
CA VAL A 63 -10.21 6.43 -7.88
C VAL A 63 -10.35 5.83 -9.28
N ALA A 64 -10.27 6.65 -10.33
CA ALA A 64 -10.35 6.18 -11.71
C ALA A 64 -9.25 5.16 -12.05
N ALA A 65 -8.01 5.41 -11.61
CA ALA A 65 -6.91 4.47 -11.81
C ALA A 65 -7.17 3.11 -11.13
N ARG A 66 -7.73 3.11 -9.92
CA ARG A 66 -8.13 1.86 -9.23
C ARG A 66 -9.25 1.13 -9.96
N THR A 67 -10.22 1.86 -10.50
CA THR A 67 -11.30 1.25 -11.30
C THR A 67 -10.73 0.56 -12.54
N ILE A 68 -9.81 1.22 -13.25
CA ILE A 68 -9.12 0.65 -14.42
C ILE A 68 -8.36 -0.62 -14.02
N LEU A 69 -7.59 -0.57 -12.92
CA LEU A 69 -6.88 -1.73 -12.40
C LEU A 69 -7.85 -2.87 -12.01
N GLY A 70 -8.97 -2.54 -11.36
CA GLY A 70 -10.00 -3.52 -11.02
C GLY A 70 -10.58 -4.21 -12.24
N VAL A 71 -10.88 -3.45 -13.30
CA VAL A 71 -11.35 -4.01 -14.57
C VAL A 71 -10.27 -4.88 -15.23
N ALA A 72 -9.02 -4.43 -15.25
CA ALA A 72 -7.91 -5.20 -15.83
C ALA A 72 -7.69 -6.53 -15.09
N VAL A 73 -7.72 -6.50 -13.76
CA VAL A 73 -7.64 -7.73 -12.93
C VAL A 73 -8.88 -8.61 -13.14
N GLY A 74 -10.08 -8.02 -13.18
CA GLY A 74 -11.31 -8.76 -13.46
C GLY A 74 -11.31 -9.43 -14.82
N ALA A 75 -10.79 -8.75 -15.85
CA ALA A 75 -10.67 -9.31 -17.20
C ALA A 75 -9.64 -10.47 -17.30
N SER A 76 -8.72 -10.58 -16.36
CA SER A 76 -7.77 -11.70 -16.30
C SER A 76 -8.39 -13.00 -15.74
N ILE A 77 -9.61 -12.90 -15.18
CA ILE A 77 -10.36 -14.06 -14.69
C ILE A 77 -10.95 -14.80 -15.89
N THR A 78 -10.26 -15.84 -16.34
CA THR A 78 -10.66 -16.67 -17.48
C THR A 78 -11.36 -17.95 -17.01
N PRO A 79 -12.16 -18.62 -17.87
CA PRO A 79 -12.73 -19.93 -17.54
C PRO A 79 -11.70 -20.98 -17.12
N ALA A 80 -10.46 -20.88 -17.62
CA ALA A 80 -9.37 -21.77 -17.23
C ALA A 80 -9.05 -21.69 -15.72
N LEU A 81 -9.22 -20.52 -15.09
CA LEU A 81 -9.07 -20.35 -13.64
C LEU A 81 -10.03 -21.23 -12.84
N PHE A 82 -11.29 -21.40 -13.34
CA PHE A 82 -12.26 -22.26 -12.67
C PHE A 82 -11.85 -23.74 -12.67
N HIS A 83 -11.12 -24.19 -13.69
CA HIS A 83 -10.56 -25.55 -13.73
C HIS A 83 -9.40 -25.73 -12.75
N GLN A 84 -8.72 -24.64 -12.36
CA GLN A 84 -7.63 -24.67 -11.39
C GLN A 84 -8.12 -24.49 -9.94
N LEU A 85 -9.37 -24.05 -9.72
CA LEU A 85 -9.95 -23.87 -8.39
C LEU A 85 -9.79 -25.08 -7.47
N PRO A 86 -10.04 -26.34 -7.92
CA PRO A 86 -9.87 -27.49 -7.05
C PRO A 86 -8.42 -27.64 -6.55
N GLN A 87 -7.42 -27.30 -7.38
CA GLN A 87 -6.00 -27.37 -7.01
C GLN A 87 -5.63 -26.23 -6.04
N MET A 88 -6.31 -25.08 -6.15
CA MET A 88 -6.09 -23.91 -5.30
C MET A 88 -7.00 -23.90 -4.05
N ALA A 89 -7.97 -24.81 -3.97
CA ALA A 89 -9.00 -24.79 -2.93
C ALA A 89 -8.40 -24.79 -1.51
N LEU A 90 -7.35 -25.58 -1.27
CA LEU A 90 -6.69 -25.64 0.02
C LEU A 90 -6.02 -24.28 0.36
N SER A 91 -5.31 -23.70 -0.59
CA SER A 91 -4.64 -22.40 -0.40
C SER A 91 -5.66 -21.28 -0.14
N VAL A 92 -6.77 -21.27 -0.89
CA VAL A 92 -7.85 -20.30 -0.71
C VAL A 92 -8.55 -20.50 0.64
N ALA A 93 -8.78 -21.74 1.05
CA ALA A 93 -9.38 -22.05 2.35
C ALA A 93 -8.48 -21.69 3.53
N LEU A 94 -7.17 -21.66 3.35
CA LEU A 94 -6.21 -21.25 4.39
C LEU A 94 -6.16 -19.73 4.58
N VAL A 95 -6.58 -18.93 3.60
CA VAL A 95 -6.55 -17.45 3.70
C VAL A 95 -7.36 -16.93 4.89
N PRO A 96 -8.64 -17.32 5.11
CA PRO A 96 -9.38 -16.88 6.29
C PRO A 96 -8.72 -17.29 7.61
N VAL A 97 -8.13 -18.48 7.68
CA VAL A 97 -7.41 -18.97 8.86
C VAL A 97 -6.19 -18.09 9.12
N PHE A 98 -5.44 -17.76 8.08
CA PHE A 98 -4.28 -16.86 8.17
C PHE A 98 -4.67 -15.44 8.64
N ILE A 99 -5.77 -14.90 8.10
CA ILE A 99 -6.29 -13.59 8.53
C ILE A 99 -6.72 -13.64 10.00
N ALA A 100 -7.40 -14.70 10.42
CA ALA A 100 -7.80 -14.89 11.81
C ALA A 100 -6.59 -14.96 12.75
N LEU A 101 -5.53 -15.67 12.37
CA LEU A 101 -4.28 -15.75 13.13
C LEU A 101 -3.58 -14.39 13.24
N ILE A 102 -3.51 -13.63 12.15
CA ILE A 102 -2.98 -12.27 12.17
C ILE A 102 -3.77 -11.39 13.13
N GLY A 103 -5.10 -11.46 13.10
CA GLY A 103 -5.96 -10.71 14.01
C GLY A 103 -5.76 -11.13 15.46
N LEU A 104 -5.72 -12.43 15.71
CA LEU A 104 -5.60 -13.00 17.05
C LEU A 104 -4.27 -12.63 17.73
N ILE A 105 -3.21 -12.48 16.96
CA ILE A 105 -1.88 -12.08 17.47
C ILE A 105 -1.71 -10.56 17.40
N GLY A 106 -2.07 -9.96 16.27
CA GLY A 106 -1.81 -8.55 15.99
C GLY A 106 -2.66 -7.59 16.82
N VAL A 107 -3.95 -7.89 17.01
CA VAL A 107 -4.83 -7.01 17.79
C VAL A 107 -4.37 -6.92 19.24
N PRO A 108 -4.11 -8.02 19.98
CA PRO A 108 -3.54 -7.95 21.32
C PRO A 108 -2.18 -7.24 21.36
N PHE A 109 -1.32 -7.46 20.38
CA PHE A 109 -0.02 -6.80 20.28
C PHE A 109 -0.18 -5.27 20.23
N PHE A 110 -0.97 -4.75 19.29
CA PHE A 110 -1.19 -3.31 19.18
C PHE A 110 -1.91 -2.73 20.39
N ARG A 111 -2.80 -3.49 21.04
CA ARG A 111 -3.56 -3.04 22.18
C ARG A 111 -2.75 -3.04 23.48
N HIS A 112 -2.01 -4.12 23.77
CA HIS A 112 -1.34 -4.28 25.06
C HIS A 112 0.10 -3.78 25.06
N VAL A 113 0.81 -3.87 23.93
CA VAL A 113 2.20 -3.41 23.84
C VAL A 113 2.26 -1.92 23.51
N TRP A 114 1.42 -1.45 22.57
CA TRP A 114 1.42 -0.06 22.12
C TRP A 114 0.30 0.80 22.71
N GLY A 115 -0.64 0.21 23.45
CA GLY A 115 -1.70 0.93 24.14
C GLY A 115 -2.75 1.58 23.25
N PHE A 116 -2.89 1.13 21.98
CA PHE A 116 -3.91 1.67 21.08
C PHE A 116 -5.31 1.26 21.53
N ASP A 117 -6.30 2.10 21.21
CA ASP A 117 -7.71 1.79 21.33
C ASP A 117 -8.13 0.61 20.45
N VAL A 118 -9.30 0.02 20.75
CA VAL A 118 -9.75 -1.20 20.06
C VAL A 118 -9.86 -1.03 18.55
N PRO A 119 -10.52 0.04 18.01
CA PRO A 119 -10.60 0.24 16.56
C PRO A 119 -9.22 0.41 15.91
N THR A 120 -8.35 1.24 16.48
CA THR A 120 -7.00 1.43 15.94
C THR A 120 -6.21 0.14 15.93
N ALA A 121 -6.21 -0.62 17.04
CA ALA A 121 -5.51 -1.89 17.12
C ALA A 121 -6.04 -2.93 16.13
N PHE A 122 -7.35 -3.01 15.94
CA PHE A 122 -7.97 -3.93 14.99
C PHE A 122 -7.57 -3.60 13.55
N TYR A 123 -7.82 -2.36 13.10
CA TYR A 123 -7.51 -1.96 11.73
C TYR A 123 -6.00 -1.89 11.44
N ALA A 124 -5.16 -1.63 12.46
CA ALA A 124 -3.71 -1.72 12.33
C ALA A 124 -3.22 -3.15 12.09
N ALA A 125 -3.83 -4.14 12.76
CA ALA A 125 -3.46 -5.55 12.64
C ALA A 125 -3.93 -6.16 11.32
N MET A 126 -5.15 -5.85 10.87
CA MET A 126 -5.78 -6.50 9.73
C MET A 126 -5.05 -6.22 8.41
N PRO A 127 -4.89 -7.24 7.55
CA PRO A 127 -4.37 -7.05 6.22
C PRO A 127 -5.42 -6.37 5.34
N GLY A 128 -5.03 -5.29 4.65
CA GLY A 128 -5.93 -4.55 3.77
C GLY A 128 -5.22 -3.41 3.06
N GLY A 129 -5.91 -2.75 2.13
CA GLY A 129 -5.42 -1.56 1.45
C GLY A 129 -5.26 -0.39 2.44
N LEU A 130 -4.13 0.31 2.36
CA LEU A 130 -3.82 1.41 3.28
C LEU A 130 -4.98 2.40 3.40
N GLN A 131 -5.55 2.82 2.27
CA GLN A 131 -6.60 3.84 2.27
C GLN A 131 -7.90 3.34 2.87
N ASP A 132 -8.27 2.08 2.58
CA ASP A 132 -9.51 1.49 3.06
C ASP A 132 -9.43 1.21 4.57
N MET A 133 -8.29 0.70 5.04
CA MET A 133 -8.07 0.45 6.47
C MET A 133 -8.03 1.74 7.29
N VAL A 134 -7.44 2.82 6.75
CA VAL A 134 -7.44 4.13 7.41
C VAL A 134 -8.85 4.73 7.42
N LEU A 135 -9.59 4.61 6.32
CA LEU A 135 -10.95 5.14 6.22
C LEU A 135 -11.89 4.42 7.20
N PHE A 136 -11.98 3.08 7.11
CA PHE A 136 -12.84 2.29 7.99
C PHE A 136 -12.42 2.39 9.45
N GLY A 137 -11.11 2.45 9.72
CA GLY A 137 -10.60 2.66 11.07
C GLY A 137 -11.02 4.01 11.64
N ALA A 138 -10.96 5.08 10.84
CA ALA A 138 -11.43 6.41 11.25
C ALA A 138 -12.94 6.45 11.47
N GLU A 139 -13.73 5.81 10.61
CA GLU A 139 -15.18 5.70 10.76
C GLU A 139 -15.57 4.91 12.03
N ALA A 140 -14.74 3.93 12.42
CA ALA A 140 -14.91 3.16 13.63
C ALA A 140 -14.40 3.88 14.91
N GLY A 141 -13.88 5.11 14.77
CA GLY A 141 -13.37 5.93 15.88
C GLY A 141 -11.90 5.71 16.22
N GLY A 142 -11.13 5.03 15.37
CA GLY A 142 -9.69 4.85 15.53
C GLY A 142 -8.89 6.07 15.09
N ASP A 143 -7.57 6.07 15.39
CA ASP A 143 -6.65 7.15 15.01
C ASP A 143 -6.14 7.00 13.57
N PRO A 144 -6.57 7.88 12.63
CA PRO A 144 -6.15 7.79 11.23
C PRO A 144 -4.65 8.03 11.02
N ARG A 145 -3.99 8.77 11.94
CA ARG A 145 -2.55 9.05 11.85
C ARG A 145 -1.75 7.80 12.19
N ALA A 146 -2.09 7.15 13.30
CA ALA A 146 -1.48 5.90 13.71
C ALA A 146 -1.68 4.82 12.64
N LEU A 147 -2.90 4.66 12.13
CA LEU A 147 -3.23 3.70 11.08
C LEU A 147 -2.43 3.96 9.80
N SER A 148 -2.38 5.21 9.34
CA SER A 148 -1.62 5.58 8.15
C SER A 148 -0.13 5.25 8.30
N LEU A 149 0.46 5.56 9.46
CA LEU A 149 1.87 5.33 9.73
C LEU A 149 2.19 3.82 9.79
N ILE A 150 1.38 3.05 10.50
CA ILE A 150 1.56 1.60 10.66
C ILE A 150 1.47 0.91 9.29
N HIS A 151 0.43 1.21 8.50
CA HIS A 151 0.27 0.61 7.18
C HIS A 151 1.35 1.04 6.20
N ALA A 152 1.74 2.32 6.19
CA ALA A 152 2.82 2.81 5.33
C ALA A 152 4.16 2.14 5.69
N THR A 153 4.48 2.03 6.97
CA THR A 153 5.70 1.36 7.44
C THR A 153 5.68 -0.13 7.08
N ARG A 154 4.55 -0.81 7.27
CA ARG A 154 4.40 -2.22 6.89
C ARG A 154 4.63 -2.43 5.39
N VAL A 155 4.01 -1.60 4.55
CA VAL A 155 4.22 -1.67 3.10
C VAL A 155 5.68 -1.41 2.76
N LEU A 156 6.29 -0.38 3.34
CA LEU A 156 7.70 -0.06 3.10
C LEU A 156 8.63 -1.23 3.46
N ILE A 157 8.43 -1.84 4.63
CA ILE A 157 9.22 -2.98 5.09
C ILE A 157 9.06 -4.17 4.14
N ILE A 158 7.82 -4.54 3.82
CA ILE A 158 7.55 -5.69 2.93
C ILE A 158 8.15 -5.46 1.56
N VAL A 159 7.94 -4.29 1.01
CA VAL A 159 8.39 -3.89 -0.32
C VAL A 159 9.92 -3.86 -0.44
N THR A 160 10.61 -3.49 0.64
CA THR A 160 12.08 -3.45 0.66
C THR A 160 12.67 -4.81 0.97
N LEU A 161 12.14 -5.50 1.98
CA LEU A 161 12.75 -6.74 2.47
C LEU A 161 12.36 -7.97 1.64
N ALA A 162 11.13 -8.04 1.12
CA ALA A 162 10.70 -9.23 0.39
C ALA A 162 11.50 -9.47 -0.91
N PRO A 163 11.74 -8.47 -1.78
CA PRO A 163 12.61 -8.66 -2.95
C PRO A 163 14.05 -9.00 -2.55
N ALA A 164 14.60 -8.31 -1.55
CA ALA A 164 15.95 -8.60 -1.07
C ALA A 164 16.07 -10.04 -0.56
N PHE A 165 15.11 -10.49 0.24
CA PHE A 165 15.06 -11.87 0.74
C PHE A 165 14.93 -12.90 -0.38
N LEU A 166 14.03 -12.67 -1.34
CA LEU A 166 13.84 -13.57 -2.49
C LEU A 166 15.10 -13.66 -3.37
N THR A 167 15.77 -12.53 -3.59
CA THR A 167 17.03 -12.48 -4.35
C THR A 167 18.13 -13.27 -3.64
N LEU A 168 18.26 -13.09 -2.32
CA LEU A 168 19.27 -13.78 -1.51
C LEU A 168 18.97 -15.28 -1.34
N ALA A 169 17.71 -15.64 -1.12
CA ALA A 169 17.33 -17.03 -0.83
C ALA A 169 17.22 -17.91 -2.08
N TYR A 170 16.78 -17.36 -3.21
CA TYR A 170 16.47 -18.12 -4.41
C TYR A 170 17.33 -17.74 -5.62
N GLY A 171 18.25 -16.78 -5.49
CA GLY A 171 19.08 -16.31 -6.62
C GLY A 171 18.25 -15.73 -7.78
N ALA A 172 16.96 -15.46 -7.53
CA ALA A 172 16.06 -14.93 -8.52
C ALA A 172 16.45 -13.49 -8.82
N GLY A 173 17.15 -13.27 -9.91
CA GLY A 173 17.41 -11.94 -10.43
C GLY A 173 16.06 -11.27 -10.79
N LEU A 174 15.51 -10.50 -9.87
CA LEU A 174 14.31 -9.66 -10.09
C LEU A 174 14.60 -8.47 -11.03
N THR A 175 15.62 -8.61 -11.88
CA THR A 175 16.13 -7.56 -12.75
C THR A 175 15.34 -7.37 -14.05
N ASN A 176 14.37 -8.24 -14.34
CA ASN A 176 13.48 -8.07 -15.49
C ASN A 176 12.01 -8.15 -15.07
N PRO A 177 11.36 -7.00 -14.78
CA PRO A 177 9.92 -6.97 -14.51
C PRO A 177 9.05 -7.08 -15.77
N ILE A 178 9.67 -7.17 -16.93
CA ILE A 178 9.00 -7.40 -18.23
C ILE A 178 9.70 -8.63 -18.80
N GLY A 179 9.07 -9.80 -18.63
CA GLY A 179 9.55 -11.11 -19.02
C GLY A 179 10.07 -11.21 -20.43
#